data_80375e748ff26498b9d117cd4145b6e1
#
_entry.id   80375e748ff26498b9d117cd4145b6e1
#
_cell.length_a   1.000
_cell.length_b   1.000
_cell.length_c   1.000
_cell.angle_alpha   90.00
_cell.angle_beta   90.00
_cell.angle_gamma   90.00
#
_symmetry.space_group_name_H-M   'P 1'
#
loop_
_entity.id
_entity.type
_entity.pdbx_description
1 polymer ?
#
loop_
_entity_poly.entity_id
_entity_poly.type
_entity_poly.pdbx_seq_one_letter_code
_entity_poly.pdbx_strand_id
1 'polypeptide(L)'
;PAPDAVVSNAGGQLLCTQVAGVRWYRIQVATQADFNAPVLDESRLDSCTLSVAHLPVGRYFWRAASVRELPGGGVDQGPYAAPQPFKLVQQPPALSAQALQADDGGTTVSLRWPGQAGQRYRLQLAREMRFEKPVLDTLLDEPRWAASDLTAGTYFLRVQVLDPSSLQGDFSPPRSIRVGTGFSIGWGLPVSDSSGEPVRRP
;
A
#
# COMPACT_ATOMS: atom_id res chain seq x y z
N PRO A 1 -14.69 -9.13 -0.18
CA PRO A 1 -14.04 -8.80 -1.44
C PRO A 1 -14.41 -9.81 -2.53
N ALA A 2 -14.20 -9.44 -3.80
CA ALA A 2 -14.35 -10.35 -4.93
C ALA A 2 -13.36 -11.54 -4.78
N PRO A 3 -13.64 -12.69 -5.44
CA PRO A 3 -12.67 -13.77 -5.50
C PRO A 3 -11.31 -13.30 -6.01
N ASP A 4 -10.22 -13.81 -5.43
CA ASP A 4 -8.84 -13.43 -5.73
C ASP A 4 -8.49 -11.95 -5.53
N ALA A 5 -9.29 -11.23 -4.75
CA ALA A 5 -9.00 -9.83 -4.43
C ALA A 5 -7.65 -9.70 -3.71
N VAL A 6 -6.95 -8.61 -4.00
CA VAL A 6 -5.75 -8.18 -3.27
C VAL A 6 -6.18 -7.21 -2.18
N VAL A 7 -5.85 -7.53 -0.94
CA VAL A 7 -6.18 -6.74 0.26
C VAL A 7 -4.87 -6.30 0.91
N SER A 8 -4.75 -5.02 1.23
CA SER A 8 -3.58 -4.50 1.95
C SER A 8 -3.66 -4.83 3.43
N ASN A 9 -2.56 -5.19 4.07
CA ASN A 9 -2.50 -5.39 5.52
C ASN A 9 -2.62 -4.08 6.32
N ALA A 10 -2.47 -2.91 5.70
CA ALA A 10 -2.74 -1.64 6.35
C ALA A 10 -4.22 -1.26 6.22
N GLY A 11 -4.99 -1.65 7.21
CA GLY A 11 -6.42 -1.37 7.27
C GLY A 11 -7.30 -2.27 6.40
N GLY A 12 -6.76 -3.40 5.93
CA GLY A 12 -7.52 -4.36 5.13
C GLY A 12 -8.75 -4.90 5.85
N GLN A 13 -9.88 -4.90 5.17
CA GLN A 13 -11.15 -5.38 5.70
C GLN A 13 -11.82 -6.34 4.70
N LEU A 14 -12.39 -7.40 5.25
CA LEU A 14 -13.33 -8.27 4.55
C LEU A 14 -14.74 -7.73 4.75
N LEU A 15 -15.48 -7.58 3.67
CA LEU A 15 -16.82 -7.03 3.68
C LEU A 15 -17.77 -7.98 2.96
N CYS A 16 -18.94 -8.25 3.53
CA CYS A 16 -20.03 -8.90 2.82
C CYS A 16 -21.33 -8.08 2.86
N THR A 17 -22.29 -8.50 2.06
CA THR A 17 -23.60 -7.83 1.99
C THR A 17 -24.33 -8.00 3.31
N GLN A 18 -24.87 -6.90 3.82
CA GLN A 18 -25.75 -6.90 4.99
C GLN A 18 -27.09 -7.58 4.64
N VAL A 19 -27.57 -8.43 5.53
CA VAL A 19 -28.84 -9.14 5.37
C VAL A 19 -29.83 -8.68 6.42
N ALA A 20 -31.03 -8.32 6.00
CA ALA A 20 -32.08 -7.89 6.94
C ALA A 20 -32.51 -9.04 7.89
N GLY A 21 -32.80 -8.68 9.14
CA GLY A 21 -33.23 -9.64 10.17
C GLY A 21 -32.11 -10.56 10.72
N VAL A 22 -30.86 -10.26 10.39
CA VAL A 22 -29.69 -10.91 10.98
C VAL A 22 -29.32 -10.20 12.27
N ARG A 23 -29.00 -10.97 13.31
CA ARG A 23 -28.55 -10.45 14.60
C ARG A 23 -27.06 -10.24 14.63
N TRP A 24 -26.28 -11.23 14.11
CA TRP A 24 -24.83 -11.20 14.03
C TRP A 24 -24.34 -11.86 12.74
N TYR A 25 -23.07 -11.64 12.46
CA TYR A 25 -22.33 -12.38 11.44
C TYR A 25 -21.23 -13.18 12.11
N ARG A 26 -20.95 -14.36 11.56
CA ARG A 26 -19.75 -15.13 11.85
C ARG A 26 -18.87 -15.15 10.63
N ILE A 27 -17.63 -14.70 10.75
CA ILE A 27 -16.66 -14.68 9.67
C ILE A 27 -15.46 -15.53 10.06
N GLN A 28 -15.06 -16.42 9.17
CA GLN A 28 -13.87 -17.24 9.31
C GLN A 28 -12.86 -16.91 8.23
N VAL A 29 -11.57 -16.95 8.60
CA VAL A 29 -10.43 -16.85 7.69
C VAL A 29 -9.53 -18.05 7.92
N ALA A 30 -9.08 -18.69 6.84
CA ALA A 30 -8.20 -19.86 6.90
C ALA A 30 -7.17 -19.81 5.77
N THR A 31 -6.09 -20.55 5.90
CA THR A 31 -5.09 -20.75 4.83
C THR A 31 -5.52 -21.82 3.83
N GLN A 32 -6.54 -22.61 4.15
CA GLN A 32 -7.09 -23.67 3.30
C GLN A 32 -8.61 -23.52 3.16
N ALA A 33 -9.14 -23.92 2.02
CA ALA A 33 -10.55 -23.75 1.68
C ALA A 33 -11.51 -24.67 2.48
N ASP A 34 -10.99 -25.67 3.16
CA ASP A 34 -11.76 -26.61 4.00
C ASP A 34 -12.10 -26.06 5.39
N PHE A 35 -11.41 -25.01 5.83
CA PHE A 35 -11.57 -24.37 7.14
C PHE A 35 -11.43 -25.32 8.34
N ASN A 36 -10.63 -26.38 8.24
CA ASN A 36 -10.36 -27.29 9.34
C ASN A 36 -9.61 -26.61 10.50
N ALA A 37 -8.78 -25.60 10.18
CA ALA A 37 -8.04 -24.80 11.14
C ALA A 37 -8.10 -23.32 10.75
N PRO A 38 -9.18 -22.60 11.05
CA PRO A 38 -9.27 -21.19 10.75
C PRO A 38 -8.26 -20.40 11.59
N VAL A 39 -7.57 -19.44 10.96
CA VAL A 39 -6.65 -18.51 11.63
C VAL A 39 -7.41 -17.36 12.32
N LEU A 40 -8.65 -17.10 11.88
CA LEU A 40 -9.62 -16.21 12.54
C LEU A 40 -11.01 -16.85 12.49
N ASP A 41 -11.74 -16.75 13.60
CA ASP A 41 -13.13 -17.17 13.72
C ASP A 41 -13.87 -16.19 14.63
N GLU A 42 -14.46 -15.17 14.04
CA GLU A 42 -15.21 -14.15 14.76
C GLU A 42 -16.72 -14.43 14.66
N SER A 43 -17.35 -14.71 15.79
CA SER A 43 -18.71 -15.27 15.83
C SER A 43 -19.82 -14.30 16.19
N ARG A 44 -19.51 -13.05 16.55
CA ARG A 44 -20.48 -12.05 17.00
C ARG A 44 -20.21 -10.67 16.44
N LEU A 45 -20.15 -10.57 15.12
CA LEU A 45 -19.96 -9.30 14.43
C LEU A 45 -21.32 -8.65 14.18
N ASP A 46 -21.53 -7.44 14.69
CA ASP A 46 -22.77 -6.67 14.45
C ASP A 46 -22.89 -6.20 12.99
N SER A 47 -21.78 -6.11 12.29
CA SER A 47 -21.71 -5.84 10.84
C SER A 47 -20.93 -6.94 10.13
N CYS A 48 -21.24 -7.17 8.85
CA CYS A 48 -20.48 -8.12 8.04
C CYS A 48 -19.13 -7.55 7.60
N THR A 49 -18.31 -7.19 8.61
CA THR A 49 -16.98 -6.57 8.41
C THR A 49 -15.98 -7.20 9.36
N LEU A 50 -14.81 -7.61 8.83
CA LEU A 50 -13.73 -8.16 9.63
C LEU A 50 -12.40 -7.54 9.21
N SER A 51 -11.64 -7.00 10.18
CA SER A 51 -10.28 -6.54 9.93
C SER A 51 -9.31 -7.71 9.83
N VAL A 52 -8.47 -7.70 8.80
CA VAL A 52 -7.39 -8.68 8.59
C VAL A 52 -6.00 -8.05 8.67
N ALA A 53 -5.92 -6.80 9.14
CA ALA A 53 -4.69 -6.02 9.20
C ALA A 53 -3.56 -6.65 10.03
N HIS A 54 -3.91 -7.49 11.00
CA HIS A 54 -2.97 -8.16 11.90
C HIS A 54 -2.48 -9.53 11.39
N LEU A 55 -3.05 -10.02 10.28
CA LEU A 55 -2.61 -11.28 9.70
C LEU A 55 -1.29 -11.10 8.95
N PRO A 56 -0.42 -12.11 8.95
CA PRO A 56 0.74 -12.14 8.06
C PRO A 56 0.35 -12.02 6.59
N VAL A 57 1.24 -11.46 5.78
CA VAL A 57 1.10 -11.47 4.31
C VAL A 57 0.98 -12.91 3.84
N GLY A 58 0.02 -13.18 2.95
CA GLY A 58 -0.26 -14.56 2.56
C GLY A 58 -1.49 -14.70 1.66
N ARG A 59 -1.77 -15.96 1.31
CA ARG A 59 -2.99 -16.36 0.63
C ARG A 59 -3.94 -16.96 1.64
N TYR A 60 -5.19 -16.52 1.59
CA TYR A 60 -6.22 -16.91 2.52
C TYR A 60 -7.53 -17.21 1.79
N PHE A 61 -8.39 -17.92 2.50
CA PHE A 61 -9.81 -18.08 2.17
C PHE A 61 -10.62 -17.48 3.31
N TRP A 62 -11.76 -16.93 2.97
CA TRP A 62 -12.71 -16.46 3.96
C TRP A 62 -14.12 -16.89 3.61
N ARG A 63 -14.96 -17.00 4.62
CA ARG A 63 -16.38 -17.28 4.49
C ARG A 63 -17.16 -16.61 5.61
N ALA A 64 -18.44 -16.31 5.35
CA ALA A 64 -19.33 -15.69 6.32
C ALA A 64 -20.62 -16.49 6.45
N ALA A 65 -21.20 -16.48 7.65
CA ALA A 65 -22.53 -16.95 7.94
C ALA A 65 -23.34 -15.88 8.66
N SER A 66 -24.63 -15.84 8.44
CA SER A 66 -25.56 -15.01 9.21
C SER A 66 -26.09 -15.77 10.41
N VAL A 67 -26.33 -15.09 11.52
CA VAL A 67 -26.88 -15.64 12.76
C VAL A 67 -28.13 -14.86 13.13
N ARG A 68 -29.23 -15.55 13.36
CA ARG A 68 -30.51 -14.99 13.82
C ARG A 68 -30.75 -15.36 15.28
N GLU A 69 -31.43 -14.48 15.99
CA GLU A 69 -31.95 -14.77 17.31
C GLU A 69 -33.35 -15.39 17.17
N LEU A 70 -33.57 -16.48 17.87
CA LEU A 70 -34.86 -17.18 17.89
C LEU A 70 -35.76 -16.66 19.01
N PRO A 71 -37.09 -16.70 18.85
CA PRO A 71 -38.01 -16.49 19.94
C PRO A 71 -37.69 -17.44 21.12
N GLY A 72 -37.37 -16.89 22.28
CA GLY A 72 -36.95 -17.68 23.46
C GLY A 72 -35.45 -17.65 23.76
N GLY A 73 -34.64 -16.85 23.03
CA GLY A 73 -33.25 -16.54 23.36
C GLY A 73 -32.22 -17.52 22.77
N GLY A 74 -32.65 -18.45 21.92
CA GLY A 74 -31.74 -19.31 21.14
C GLY A 74 -31.17 -18.57 19.92
N VAL A 75 -30.10 -19.11 19.34
CA VAL A 75 -29.53 -18.60 18.10
C VAL A 75 -29.55 -19.67 17.02
N ASP A 76 -29.79 -19.26 15.78
CA ASP A 76 -29.72 -20.09 14.59
C ASP A 76 -28.70 -19.52 13.62
N GLN A 77 -27.67 -20.32 13.34
CA GLN A 77 -26.65 -19.99 12.35
C GLN A 77 -27.02 -20.61 11.02
N GLY A 78 -27.16 -19.77 10.02
CA GLY A 78 -27.32 -20.21 8.64
C GLY A 78 -26.02 -20.88 8.07
N PRO A 79 -26.11 -21.43 6.87
CA PRO A 79 -24.96 -22.01 6.22
C PRO A 79 -23.90 -20.93 5.92
N TYR A 80 -22.64 -21.36 5.90
CA TYR A 80 -21.57 -20.49 5.39
C TYR A 80 -21.72 -20.28 3.89
N ALA A 81 -21.42 -19.07 3.45
CA ALA A 81 -21.22 -18.80 2.03
C ALA A 81 -20.03 -19.61 1.48
N ALA A 82 -19.99 -19.76 0.16
CA ALA A 82 -18.84 -20.40 -0.49
C ALA A 82 -17.52 -19.70 -0.14
N PRO A 83 -16.45 -20.47 0.12
CA PRO A 83 -15.14 -19.91 0.37
C PRO A 83 -14.68 -18.97 -0.74
N GLN A 84 -14.18 -17.80 -0.34
CA GLN A 84 -13.65 -16.78 -1.25
C GLN A 84 -12.15 -16.65 -1.03
N PRO A 85 -11.30 -16.91 -2.05
CA PRO A 85 -9.88 -16.67 -1.94
C PRO A 85 -9.55 -15.18 -1.96
N PHE A 86 -8.51 -14.79 -1.21
CA PHE A 86 -7.91 -13.46 -1.28
C PHE A 86 -6.41 -13.50 -0.98
N LYS A 87 -5.71 -12.46 -1.41
CA LYS A 87 -4.29 -12.26 -1.12
C LYS A 87 -4.14 -11.08 -0.18
N LEU A 88 -3.53 -11.30 0.98
CA LEU A 88 -3.14 -10.23 1.87
C LEU A 88 -1.70 -9.83 1.54
N VAL A 89 -1.49 -8.57 1.18
CA VAL A 89 -0.21 -8.03 0.75
C VAL A 89 0.22 -6.86 1.63
N GLN A 90 1.52 -6.59 1.63
CA GLN A 90 2.05 -5.42 2.32
C GLN A 90 1.61 -4.14 1.65
N GLN A 91 1.23 -3.13 2.45
CA GLN A 91 1.00 -1.79 1.91
C GLN A 91 2.29 -1.24 1.32
N PRO A 92 2.24 -0.63 0.13
CA PRO A 92 3.40 0.07 -0.41
C PRO A 92 3.81 1.23 0.50
N PRO A 93 5.11 1.53 0.61
CA PRO A 93 5.59 2.61 1.46
C PRO A 93 5.05 3.96 0.98
N ALA A 94 4.66 4.81 1.91
CA ALA A 94 4.35 6.19 1.60
C ALA A 94 5.64 6.92 1.21
N LEU A 95 5.75 7.30 -0.07
CA LEU A 95 6.83 8.16 -0.53
C LEU A 95 6.52 9.59 -0.07
N SER A 96 7.13 10.03 1.02
CA SER A 96 7.00 11.40 1.51
C SER A 96 7.92 12.35 0.73
N ALA A 97 7.60 13.66 0.72
CA ALA A 97 8.47 14.67 0.12
C ALA A 97 9.85 14.75 0.80
N GLN A 98 9.95 14.34 2.06
CA GLN A 98 11.20 14.25 2.81
C GLN A 98 12.08 13.06 2.41
N ALA A 99 11.51 12.08 1.68
CA ALA A 99 12.25 10.96 1.11
C ALA A 99 12.94 11.31 -0.22
N LEU A 100 12.72 12.51 -0.73
CA LEU A 100 13.26 13.01 -1.99
C LEU A 100 14.29 14.09 -1.67
N GLN A 101 15.58 13.73 -1.66
CA GLN A 101 16.67 14.68 -1.57
C GLN A 101 17.35 14.78 -2.94
N ALA A 102 17.39 15.99 -3.50
CA ALA A 102 18.28 16.33 -4.59
C ALA A 102 19.42 17.15 -3.99
N ASP A 103 20.66 16.76 -4.20
CA ASP A 103 21.80 17.51 -3.73
C ASP A 103 21.96 18.80 -4.54
N ASP A 104 22.24 19.92 -3.85
CA ASP A 104 22.46 21.22 -4.46
C ASP A 104 23.62 21.18 -5.46
N GLY A 105 23.31 21.49 -6.70
CA GLY A 105 24.29 21.72 -7.77
C GLY A 105 24.62 20.54 -8.66
N GLY A 106 23.98 19.37 -8.47
CA GLY A 106 24.20 18.18 -9.28
C GLY A 106 22.94 17.58 -9.87
N THR A 107 23.12 16.67 -10.80
CA THR A 107 22.08 15.80 -11.34
C THR A 107 21.78 14.60 -10.43
N THR A 108 22.37 14.57 -9.24
CA THR A 108 22.21 13.47 -8.28
C THR A 108 20.85 13.53 -7.62
N VAL A 109 20.13 12.43 -7.68
CA VAL A 109 18.86 12.21 -6.98
C VAL A 109 19.05 11.09 -6.00
N SER A 110 18.76 11.32 -4.72
CA SER A 110 18.70 10.27 -3.72
C SER A 110 17.28 10.13 -3.17
N LEU A 111 16.83 8.88 -3.06
CA LEU A 111 15.48 8.53 -2.61
C LEU A 111 15.61 7.63 -1.40
N ARG A 112 14.77 7.88 -0.40
CA ARG A 112 14.61 7.00 0.76
C ARG A 112 13.12 6.87 1.09
N TRP A 113 12.74 5.72 1.60
CA TRP A 113 11.38 5.47 2.07
C TRP A 113 11.38 4.57 3.30
N PRO A 114 10.29 4.56 4.09
CA PRO A 114 10.15 3.64 5.20
C PRO A 114 10.19 2.19 4.71
N GLY A 115 10.96 1.36 5.38
CA GLY A 115 11.07 -0.06 5.05
C GLY A 115 11.43 -0.90 6.27
N GLN A 116 11.31 -2.21 6.13
CA GLN A 116 11.66 -3.18 7.17
C GLN A 116 12.84 -4.02 6.70
N ALA A 117 13.62 -4.52 7.64
CA ALA A 117 14.75 -5.41 7.34
C ALA A 117 14.26 -6.67 6.61
N GLY A 118 14.99 -7.06 5.55
CA GLY A 118 14.67 -8.24 4.75
C GLY A 118 13.61 -8.02 3.66
N GLN A 119 13.01 -6.84 3.57
CA GLN A 119 12.14 -6.50 2.45
C GLN A 119 12.96 -6.17 1.21
N ARG A 120 12.40 -6.50 0.06
CA ARG A 120 12.90 -6.08 -1.26
C ARG A 120 11.92 -5.11 -1.90
N TYR A 121 12.42 -4.32 -2.81
CA TYR A 121 11.64 -3.25 -3.44
C TYR A 121 11.84 -3.29 -4.94
N ARG A 122 10.80 -2.94 -5.70
CA ARG A 122 10.88 -2.63 -7.11
C ARG A 122 10.64 -1.14 -7.27
N LEU A 123 11.64 -0.43 -7.75
CA LEU A 123 11.57 1.00 -8.07
C LEU A 123 11.38 1.17 -9.57
N GLN A 124 10.41 1.99 -9.95
CA GLN A 124 10.26 2.44 -11.32
C GLN A 124 10.38 3.96 -11.41
N LEU A 125 11.11 4.42 -12.42
CA LEU A 125 11.21 5.81 -12.85
C LEU A 125 10.69 5.91 -14.29
N ALA A 126 9.85 6.92 -14.57
CA ALA A 126 9.35 7.20 -15.91
C ALA A 126 9.30 8.70 -16.19
N ARG A 127 9.24 9.09 -17.47
CA ARG A 127 9.00 10.46 -17.90
C ARG A 127 7.51 10.82 -17.89
N GLU A 128 6.65 9.82 -17.74
CA GLU A 128 5.21 9.98 -17.75
C GLU A 128 4.55 9.18 -16.61
N MET A 129 3.38 9.63 -16.16
CA MET A 129 2.70 9.12 -14.97
C MET A 129 2.14 7.69 -15.14
N ARG A 130 1.94 7.23 -16.36
CA ARG A 130 1.37 5.90 -16.65
C ARG A 130 2.39 4.76 -16.54
N PHE A 131 3.69 5.10 -16.58
CA PHE A 131 4.78 4.11 -16.54
C PHE A 131 4.72 3.08 -17.68
N GLU A 132 4.23 3.47 -18.85
CA GLU A 132 4.19 2.59 -20.03
C GLU A 132 5.60 2.23 -20.52
N LYS A 133 6.52 3.19 -20.41
CA LYS A 133 7.94 3.02 -20.77
C LYS A 133 8.83 3.59 -19.66
N PRO A 134 9.02 2.85 -18.56
CA PRO A 134 9.90 3.32 -17.50
C PRO A 134 11.33 3.47 -18.01
N VAL A 135 12.00 4.56 -17.66
CA VAL A 135 13.43 4.78 -17.94
C VAL A 135 14.32 3.99 -16.99
N LEU A 136 13.78 3.60 -15.84
CA LEU A 136 14.40 2.69 -14.88
C LEU A 136 13.33 1.77 -14.30
N ASP A 137 13.66 0.48 -14.23
CA ASP A 137 12.87 -0.54 -13.52
C ASP A 137 13.88 -1.48 -12.84
N THR A 138 14.03 -1.36 -11.54
CA THR A 138 15.10 -2.06 -10.80
C THR A 138 14.60 -2.65 -9.49
N LEU A 139 15.28 -3.71 -9.06
CA LEU A 139 15.06 -4.35 -7.77
C LEU A 139 16.12 -3.87 -6.77
N LEU A 140 15.70 -3.61 -5.55
CA LEU A 140 16.52 -3.09 -4.48
C LEU A 140 16.32 -3.93 -3.22
N ASP A 141 17.40 -4.22 -2.53
CA ASP A 141 17.38 -4.94 -1.25
C ASP A 141 17.31 -3.96 -0.05
N GLU A 142 17.37 -2.66 -0.32
CA GLU A 142 17.31 -1.61 0.70
C GLU A 142 16.26 -0.55 0.33
N PRO A 143 15.65 0.14 1.32
CA PRO A 143 14.64 1.18 1.09
C PRO A 143 15.30 2.53 0.69
N ARG A 144 16.24 2.48 -0.23
CA ARG A 144 16.96 3.66 -0.75
C ARG A 144 17.44 3.42 -2.18
N TRP A 145 17.59 4.50 -2.90
CA TRP A 145 18.19 4.52 -4.23
C TRP A 145 18.81 5.88 -4.52
N ALA A 146 19.89 5.91 -5.28
CA ALA A 146 20.51 7.12 -5.75
C ALA A 146 21.00 6.97 -7.20
N ALA A 147 20.97 8.07 -7.96
CA ALA A 147 21.53 8.15 -9.29
C ALA A 147 22.12 9.55 -9.52
N SER A 148 23.27 9.60 -10.21
CA SER A 148 23.99 10.84 -10.53
C SER A 148 23.84 11.32 -11.97
N ASP A 149 23.32 10.48 -12.88
CA ASP A 149 23.38 10.72 -14.32
C ASP A 149 22.00 10.90 -14.97
N LEU A 150 21.01 11.34 -14.18
CA LEU A 150 19.68 11.61 -14.74
C LEU A 150 19.71 12.91 -15.57
N THR A 151 19.23 12.82 -16.82
CA THR A 151 19.07 14.01 -17.65
C THR A 151 18.02 14.94 -17.06
N ALA A 152 18.21 16.26 -17.23
CA ALA A 152 17.30 17.27 -16.73
C ALA A 152 15.85 17.02 -17.18
N GLY A 153 14.90 17.33 -16.30
CA GLY A 153 13.46 17.23 -16.58
C GLY A 153 12.67 16.64 -15.43
N THR A 154 11.38 16.44 -15.67
CA THR A 154 10.47 15.84 -14.70
C THR A 154 10.45 14.33 -14.85
N TYR A 155 10.51 13.65 -13.73
CA TYR A 155 10.34 12.19 -13.62
C TYR A 155 9.20 11.89 -12.65
N PHE A 156 8.56 10.78 -12.90
CA PHE A 156 7.62 10.16 -11.98
C PHE A 156 8.28 8.89 -11.42
N LEU A 157 8.06 8.64 -10.16
CA LEU A 157 8.60 7.46 -9.49
C LEU A 157 7.51 6.76 -8.68
N ARG A 158 7.63 5.44 -8.56
CA ARG A 158 6.80 4.61 -7.70
C ARG A 158 7.59 3.43 -7.18
N VAL A 159 7.23 2.95 -6.00
CA VAL A 159 7.88 1.83 -5.34
C VAL A 159 6.85 0.78 -4.97
N GLN A 160 7.22 -0.48 -5.12
CA GLN A 160 6.45 -1.65 -4.75
C GLN A 160 7.27 -2.45 -3.73
N VAL A 161 6.64 -2.94 -2.67
CA VAL A 161 7.27 -3.91 -1.76
C VAL A 161 7.13 -5.31 -2.35
N LEU A 162 8.21 -6.05 -2.37
CA LEU A 162 8.24 -7.45 -2.76
C LEU A 162 8.34 -8.30 -1.50
N ASP A 163 7.32 -9.11 -1.28
CA ASP A 163 7.32 -10.07 -0.17
C ASP A 163 8.18 -11.30 -0.53
N PRO A 164 8.92 -11.90 0.44
CA PRO A 164 9.67 -13.12 0.22
C PRO A 164 8.82 -14.30 -0.30
N SER A 165 7.52 -14.30 -0.01
CA SER A 165 6.57 -15.30 -0.53
C SER A 165 6.17 -15.07 -1.99
N SER A 166 6.79 -14.12 -2.69
CA SER A 166 6.48 -13.72 -4.07
C SER A 166 5.08 -13.11 -4.27
N LEU A 167 4.40 -12.73 -3.19
CA LEU A 167 3.16 -11.96 -3.27
C LEU A 167 3.52 -10.50 -3.53
N GLN A 168 3.21 -10.03 -4.73
CA GLN A 168 3.44 -8.64 -5.11
C GLN A 168 2.28 -7.79 -4.60
N GLY A 169 2.59 -6.78 -3.79
CA GLY A 169 1.67 -5.71 -3.44
C GLY A 169 1.50 -4.71 -4.58
N ASP A 170 0.68 -3.71 -4.38
CA ASP A 170 0.53 -2.62 -5.33
C ASP A 170 1.74 -1.67 -5.31
N PHE A 171 1.93 -0.93 -6.38
CA PHE A 171 2.85 0.20 -6.38
C PHE A 171 2.30 1.34 -5.51
N SER A 172 3.20 2.10 -4.90
CA SER A 172 2.83 3.38 -4.27
C SER A 172 2.20 4.34 -5.28
N PRO A 173 1.39 5.30 -4.82
CA PRO A 173 0.98 6.41 -5.67
C PRO A 173 2.21 7.08 -6.30
N PRO A 174 2.16 7.42 -7.61
CA PRO A 174 3.28 8.09 -8.28
C PRO A 174 3.64 9.42 -7.61
N ARG A 175 4.93 9.69 -7.50
CA ARG A 175 5.47 10.98 -7.08
C ARG A 175 6.32 11.58 -8.17
N SER A 176 6.23 12.89 -8.35
CA SER A 176 7.07 13.61 -9.31
C SER A 176 8.32 14.18 -8.64
N ILE A 177 9.44 14.12 -9.36
CA ILE A 177 10.68 14.81 -9.03
C ILE A 177 11.13 15.62 -10.24
N ARG A 178 11.78 16.75 -10.00
CA ARG A 178 12.40 17.55 -11.04
C ARG A 178 13.91 17.47 -10.90
N VAL A 179 14.57 17.04 -11.97
CA VAL A 179 16.03 17.02 -12.11
C VAL A 179 16.41 18.17 -13.04
N GLY A 180 17.36 19.03 -12.66
CA GLY A 180 17.76 20.17 -13.49
C GLY A 180 19.00 20.87 -12.98
N THR A 181 19.59 21.69 -13.85
CA THR A 181 20.73 22.58 -13.54
C THR A 181 20.23 23.85 -12.85
N GLY A 182 19.73 23.74 -11.64
CA GLY A 182 19.23 24.88 -10.89
C GLY A 182 17.99 24.52 -10.11
N PHE A 183 18.17 24.34 -8.82
CA PHE A 183 17.07 24.06 -7.90
C PHE A 183 16.41 25.38 -7.50
N SER A 184 15.18 25.62 -7.90
CA SER A 184 14.32 26.56 -7.19
C SER A 184 13.22 25.79 -6.48
N ILE A 185 13.33 25.66 -5.16
CA ILE A 185 12.19 25.30 -4.34
C ILE A 185 11.23 26.48 -4.41
N GLY A 186 10.13 26.30 -5.16
CA GLY A 186 9.06 27.30 -5.23
C GLY A 186 8.23 27.34 -3.94
N TRP A 187 8.79 27.86 -2.89
CA TRP A 187 8.07 28.46 -1.77
C TRP A 187 8.60 29.90 -1.67
N GLY A 188 7.81 30.84 -2.14
CA GLY A 188 7.97 32.28 -2.18
C GLY A 188 8.62 33.00 -1.00
N LEU A 189 9.83 32.62 -0.66
CA LEU A 189 10.69 33.40 0.22
C LEU A 189 11.67 34.20 -0.65
N PRO A 190 11.81 35.51 -0.43
CA PRO A 190 12.77 36.33 -1.16
C PRO A 190 14.18 35.79 -0.89
N VAL A 191 14.93 35.58 -1.97
CA VAL A 191 16.36 35.27 -1.88
C VAL A 191 17.06 36.56 -1.40
N SER A 192 17.64 36.53 -0.22
CA SER A 192 18.48 37.57 0.32
C SER A 192 19.93 37.31 -0.08
N ASP A 193 20.67 38.39 -0.38
CA ASP A 193 22.13 38.32 -0.57
C ASP A 193 22.86 38.04 0.77
N SER A 194 24.16 37.94 0.72
CA SER A 194 25.01 37.69 1.89
C SER A 194 24.98 38.79 2.97
N SER A 195 24.31 39.95 2.68
CA SER A 195 24.08 41.05 3.61
C SER A 195 22.66 41.07 4.19
N GLY A 196 21.78 40.15 3.73
CA GLY A 196 20.40 40.04 4.20
C GLY A 196 19.39 40.93 3.45
N GLU A 197 19.78 41.61 2.38
CA GLU A 197 18.89 42.39 1.57
C GLU A 197 18.22 41.58 0.43
N PRO A 198 16.94 41.87 0.09
CA PRO A 198 16.26 41.20 -0.98
C PRO A 198 16.84 41.58 -2.36
N VAL A 199 17.31 40.59 -3.12
CA VAL A 199 17.83 40.82 -4.48
C VAL A 199 16.70 41.23 -5.41
N ARG A 200 16.74 42.47 -5.92
CA ARG A 200 15.85 42.95 -6.99
C ARG A 200 16.36 42.41 -8.33
N ARG A 201 15.50 41.71 -9.04
CA ARG A 201 15.78 41.35 -10.44
C ARG A 201 15.65 42.57 -11.36
N PRO A 202 16.49 42.70 -12.41
CA PRO A 202 16.36 43.71 -13.44
C PRO A 202 15.10 43.51 -14.28
#